data_52a1d98a10e7daa5b831eb86bbca6b10
#
_entry.id   52a1d98a10e7daa5b831eb86bbca6b10
#
_cell.length_a   1.000
_cell.length_b   1.000
_cell.length_c   1.000
_cell.angle_alpha   90.00
_cell.angle_beta   90.00
_cell.angle_gamma   90.00
#
_symmetry.space_group_name_H-M   'P 1'
#
loop_
_entity.id
_entity.type
_entity.pdbx_description
1 polymer ?
#
loop_
_entity_poly.entity_id
_entity_poly.type
_entity_poly.pdbx_seq_one_letter_code
_entity_poly.pdbx_strand_id
1 'polypeptide(L)'
;TIHRRGESMLKTGMIIAERYEILGKIGTGGMADVYKAKDHKLNRFVAVKVLKPEFREDTTFIRKFKSEAQAAAVLTHPNIVNVFDVGDDNGVYYIVMELIEGITLKEYISKKGKLSVKEATSIAIQVSMGLEAAHSHGIVHRDVKPQNIIISKDGKVKVADFGIARAATSQTITVSAVGSVHYISPEQARGGYSDARSDIYSFGITMYEMVTGRVPFEGDNTVTVALAHLEETITRPS
;
A
#
# COMPACT_ATOMS: atom_id res chain seq x y z
N THR A 1 -20.89 -14.89 -25.04
CA THR A 1 -20.97 -15.16 -23.59
C THR A 1 -20.54 -13.87 -22.90
N ILE A 2 -21.51 -13.18 -22.29
CA ILE A 2 -21.36 -11.85 -21.68
C ILE A 2 -20.51 -12.02 -20.42
N HIS A 3 -19.29 -11.50 -20.42
CA HIS A 3 -18.46 -11.38 -19.21
C HIS A 3 -19.12 -10.39 -18.26
N ARG A 4 -19.67 -10.85 -17.16
CA ARG A 4 -20.17 -10.02 -16.06
C ARG A 4 -18.98 -9.27 -15.45
N ARG A 5 -18.90 -7.97 -15.71
CA ARG A 5 -18.00 -7.04 -15.01
C ARG A 5 -18.40 -7.02 -13.52
N GLY A 6 -17.49 -7.43 -12.64
CA GLY A 6 -17.61 -7.19 -11.20
C GLY A 6 -17.60 -8.42 -10.28
N GLU A 7 -17.56 -9.65 -10.76
CA GLU A 7 -17.41 -10.80 -9.87
C GLU A 7 -15.93 -11.02 -9.52
N SER A 8 -15.61 -11.02 -8.23
CA SER A 8 -14.33 -11.47 -7.71
C SER A 8 -14.05 -12.88 -8.24
N MET A 9 -12.93 -13.06 -8.97
CA MET A 9 -12.62 -14.34 -9.64
C MET A 9 -12.32 -15.46 -8.64
N LEU A 10 -11.97 -15.14 -7.41
CA LEU A 10 -11.70 -16.10 -6.35
C LEU A 10 -12.86 -16.15 -5.35
N LYS A 11 -13.37 -17.35 -5.14
CA LYS A 11 -14.44 -17.64 -4.18
C LYS A 11 -13.88 -18.36 -2.96
N THR A 12 -14.54 -18.22 -1.83
CA THR A 12 -14.25 -18.98 -0.62
C THR A 12 -14.25 -20.49 -0.91
N GLY A 13 -13.23 -21.18 -0.42
CA GLY A 13 -13.01 -22.60 -0.64
C GLY A 13 -12.16 -22.94 -1.87
N MET A 14 -11.86 -21.98 -2.76
CA MET A 14 -10.92 -22.21 -3.86
C MET A 14 -9.49 -22.32 -3.33
N ILE A 15 -8.70 -23.21 -3.92
CA ILE A 15 -7.29 -23.43 -3.58
C ILE A 15 -6.43 -22.92 -4.73
N ILE A 16 -5.46 -22.04 -4.43
CA ILE A 16 -4.45 -21.53 -5.37
C ILE A 16 -3.15 -22.29 -5.14
N ALA A 17 -2.49 -22.65 -6.24
CA ALA A 17 -1.19 -23.34 -6.23
C ALA A 17 -1.20 -24.62 -5.36
N GLU A 18 -2.33 -25.33 -5.31
CA GLU A 18 -2.54 -26.54 -4.50
C GLU A 18 -2.17 -26.35 -3.00
N ARG A 19 -2.17 -25.11 -2.52
CA ARG A 19 -1.63 -24.76 -1.20
C ARG A 19 -2.46 -23.76 -0.42
N TYR A 20 -2.94 -22.70 -1.05
CA TYR A 20 -3.57 -21.58 -0.37
C TYR A 20 -5.08 -21.62 -0.57
N GLU A 21 -5.83 -22.01 0.46
CA GLU A 21 -7.30 -22.00 0.45
C GLU A 21 -7.83 -20.60 0.76
N ILE A 22 -8.59 -20.05 -0.14
CA ILE A 22 -9.24 -18.74 0.00
C ILE A 22 -10.38 -18.83 1.01
N LEU A 23 -10.30 -18.03 2.07
CA LEU A 23 -11.33 -17.98 3.13
C LEU A 23 -12.27 -16.78 2.96
N GLY A 24 -11.84 -15.73 2.31
CA GLY A 24 -12.65 -14.55 2.04
C GLY A 24 -11.82 -13.35 1.65
N LYS A 25 -12.46 -12.39 0.99
CA LYS A 25 -11.83 -11.13 0.59
C LYS A 25 -11.78 -10.18 1.78
N ILE A 26 -10.62 -9.59 2.04
CA ILE A 26 -10.36 -8.68 3.16
C ILE A 26 -9.98 -7.26 2.71
N GLY A 27 -9.67 -7.05 1.43
CA GLY A 27 -9.32 -5.74 0.91
C GLY A 27 -9.46 -5.65 -0.61
N THR A 28 -9.62 -4.43 -1.11
CA THR A 28 -9.65 -4.12 -2.54
C THR A 28 -8.78 -2.91 -2.81
N GLY A 29 -7.77 -3.08 -3.66
CA GLY A 29 -6.93 -2.00 -4.18
C GLY A 29 -7.23 -1.68 -5.65
N GLY A 30 -6.49 -0.73 -6.21
CA GLY A 30 -6.64 -0.34 -7.62
C GLY A 30 -6.40 -1.50 -8.58
N MET A 31 -5.27 -2.20 -8.45
CA MET A 31 -4.85 -3.27 -9.37
C MET A 31 -4.97 -4.69 -8.79
N ALA A 32 -5.19 -4.84 -7.51
CA ALA A 32 -5.23 -6.13 -6.83
C ALA A 32 -6.28 -6.18 -5.73
N ASP A 33 -6.79 -7.37 -5.47
CA ASP A 33 -7.62 -7.70 -4.33
C ASP A 33 -6.82 -8.49 -3.30
N VAL A 34 -7.14 -8.34 -2.02
CA VAL A 34 -6.47 -9.06 -0.92
C VAL A 34 -7.46 -10.01 -0.26
N TYR A 35 -7.03 -11.25 -0.10
CA TYR A 35 -7.81 -12.32 0.50
C TYR A 35 -7.13 -12.84 1.76
N LYS A 36 -7.92 -13.20 2.76
CA LYS A 36 -7.49 -14.10 3.83
C LYS A 36 -7.46 -15.51 3.27
N ALA A 37 -6.38 -16.25 3.52
CA ALA A 37 -6.24 -17.63 3.08
C ALA A 37 -5.60 -18.51 4.15
N LYS A 38 -5.78 -19.82 4.02
CA LYS A 38 -5.11 -20.85 4.81
C LYS A 38 -3.98 -21.47 3.98
N ASP A 39 -2.76 -21.35 4.46
CA ASP A 39 -1.61 -22.10 3.94
C ASP A 39 -1.64 -23.51 4.55
N HIS A 40 -2.08 -24.50 3.78
CA HIS A 40 -2.19 -25.88 4.23
C HIS A 40 -0.84 -26.54 4.45
N LYS A 41 0.22 -26.10 3.75
CA LYS A 41 1.56 -26.68 3.90
C LYS A 41 2.22 -26.30 5.22
N LEU A 42 2.04 -25.06 5.66
CA LEU A 42 2.60 -24.55 6.91
C LEU A 42 1.56 -24.39 8.03
N ASN A 43 0.31 -24.79 7.77
CA ASN A 43 -0.81 -24.73 8.71
C ASN A 43 -0.98 -23.36 9.39
N ARG A 44 -0.92 -22.28 8.60
CA ARG A 44 -1.06 -20.91 9.09
C ARG A 44 -2.01 -20.09 8.24
N PHE A 45 -2.54 -18.99 8.79
CA PHE A 45 -3.28 -18.00 8.02
C PHE A 45 -2.32 -16.99 7.38
N VAL A 46 -2.65 -16.59 6.16
CA VAL A 46 -1.88 -15.63 5.36
C VAL A 46 -2.82 -14.65 4.66
N ALA A 47 -2.29 -13.51 4.22
CA ALA A 47 -2.94 -12.65 3.27
C ALA A 47 -2.42 -12.98 1.87
N VAL A 48 -3.31 -13.06 0.89
CA VAL A 48 -2.98 -13.31 -0.51
C VAL A 48 -3.46 -12.14 -1.35
N LYS A 49 -2.52 -11.37 -1.90
CA LYS A 49 -2.79 -10.26 -2.82
C LYS A 49 -2.83 -10.81 -4.23
N VAL A 50 -3.91 -10.59 -4.94
CA VAL A 50 -4.18 -11.19 -6.26
C VAL A 50 -4.40 -10.12 -7.29
N LEU A 51 -3.65 -10.15 -8.40
CA LEU A 51 -3.81 -9.23 -9.51
C LEU A 51 -5.20 -9.38 -10.14
N LYS A 52 -5.92 -8.28 -10.31
CA LYS A 52 -7.27 -8.30 -10.89
C LYS A 52 -7.25 -8.76 -12.35
N PRO A 53 -8.33 -9.42 -12.82
CA PRO A 53 -8.41 -9.99 -14.16
C PRO A 53 -8.07 -9.01 -15.28
N GLU A 54 -8.54 -7.76 -15.17
CA GLU A 54 -8.34 -6.71 -16.18
C GLU A 54 -6.87 -6.32 -16.41
N PHE A 55 -5.97 -6.67 -15.49
CA PHE A 55 -4.53 -6.37 -15.58
C PHE A 55 -3.65 -7.58 -15.93
N ARG A 56 -4.23 -8.77 -16.06
CA ARG A 56 -3.47 -10.03 -16.23
C ARG A 56 -2.93 -10.24 -17.63
N GLU A 57 -3.42 -9.50 -18.61
CA GLU A 57 -2.91 -9.54 -19.99
C GLU A 57 -1.88 -8.42 -20.25
N ASP A 58 -1.78 -7.45 -19.35
CA ASP A 58 -0.82 -6.35 -19.47
C ASP A 58 0.51 -6.71 -18.79
N THR A 59 1.53 -6.98 -19.63
CA THR A 59 2.88 -7.35 -19.15
C THR A 59 3.51 -6.29 -18.26
N THR A 60 3.13 -5.02 -18.40
CA THR A 60 3.62 -3.94 -17.56
C THR A 60 3.08 -4.06 -16.13
N PHE A 61 1.80 -4.33 -15.97
CA PHE A 61 1.19 -4.54 -14.65
C PHE A 61 1.70 -5.82 -13.99
N ILE A 62 1.84 -6.92 -14.74
CA ILE A 62 2.41 -8.17 -14.23
C ILE A 62 3.83 -7.96 -13.71
N ARG A 63 4.69 -7.29 -14.51
CA ARG A 63 6.06 -6.98 -14.12
C ARG A 63 6.11 -6.10 -12.86
N LYS A 64 5.29 -5.07 -12.79
CA LYS A 64 5.16 -4.20 -11.61
C LYS A 64 4.78 -5.00 -10.38
N PHE A 65 3.75 -5.83 -10.50
CA PHE A 65 3.27 -6.67 -9.42
C PHE A 65 4.35 -7.63 -8.89
N LYS A 66 5.10 -8.28 -9.79
CA LYS A 66 6.23 -9.16 -9.42
C LYS A 66 7.40 -8.38 -8.79
N SER A 67 7.74 -7.20 -9.32
CA SER A 67 8.83 -6.37 -8.78
C SER A 67 8.52 -5.85 -7.38
N GLU A 68 7.27 -5.48 -7.09
CA GLU A 68 6.81 -5.10 -5.76
C GLU A 68 7.04 -6.22 -4.75
N ALA A 69 6.64 -7.45 -5.12
CA ALA A 69 6.85 -8.63 -4.28
C ALA A 69 8.34 -8.91 -4.04
N GLN A 70 9.17 -8.87 -5.09
CA GLN A 70 10.61 -9.17 -5.00
C GLN A 70 11.34 -8.19 -4.07
N ALA A 71 11.01 -6.92 -4.13
CA ALA A 71 11.65 -5.94 -3.27
C ALA A 71 11.18 -6.03 -1.81
N ALA A 72 9.90 -6.30 -1.59
CA ALA A 72 9.40 -6.52 -0.24
C ALA A 72 9.93 -7.83 0.37
N ALA A 73 10.22 -8.85 -0.45
CA ALA A 73 10.67 -10.17 0.01
C ALA A 73 12.05 -10.16 0.70
N VAL A 74 12.90 -9.18 0.42
CA VAL A 74 14.22 -9.05 1.09
C VAL A 74 14.13 -8.33 2.43
N LEU A 75 12.99 -7.73 2.73
CA LEU A 75 12.77 -6.98 3.96
C LEU A 75 12.18 -7.88 5.04
N THR A 76 12.88 -8.00 6.16
CA THR A 76 12.37 -8.64 7.38
C THR A 76 12.52 -7.66 8.53
N HIS A 77 11.40 -7.10 9.00
CA HIS A 77 11.39 -6.13 10.10
C HIS A 77 10.04 -6.15 10.82
N PRO A 78 9.99 -5.93 12.14
CA PRO A 78 8.73 -5.92 12.92
C PRO A 78 7.71 -4.90 12.42
N ASN A 79 8.15 -3.79 11.82
CA ASN A 79 7.28 -2.72 11.32
C ASN A 79 7.10 -2.75 9.79
N ILE A 80 7.39 -3.88 9.14
CA ILE A 80 7.12 -4.12 7.72
C ILE A 80 6.29 -5.39 7.59
N VAL A 81 5.31 -5.39 6.69
CA VAL A 81 4.55 -6.61 6.35
C VAL A 81 5.45 -7.55 5.57
N ASN A 82 5.68 -8.76 6.10
CA ASN A 82 6.56 -9.74 5.46
C ASN A 82 5.89 -10.35 4.22
N VAL A 83 6.64 -10.48 3.14
CA VAL A 83 6.27 -11.26 1.95
C VAL A 83 6.85 -12.66 2.10
N PHE A 84 6.00 -13.68 1.93
CA PHE A 84 6.38 -15.08 2.12
C PHE A 84 6.57 -15.84 0.81
N ASP A 85 5.80 -15.48 -0.22
CA ASP A 85 5.81 -16.19 -1.49
C ASP A 85 5.26 -15.31 -2.62
N VAL A 86 5.60 -15.62 -3.86
CA VAL A 86 5.06 -14.99 -5.06
C VAL A 86 4.96 -16.02 -6.16
N GLY A 87 3.85 -16.04 -6.89
CA GLY A 87 3.66 -16.99 -7.94
C GLY A 87 2.56 -16.63 -8.92
N ASP A 88 2.34 -17.57 -9.82
CA ASP A 88 1.16 -17.60 -10.67
C ASP A 88 0.58 -19.01 -10.74
N ASP A 89 -0.72 -19.10 -10.81
CA ASP A 89 -1.47 -20.34 -10.98
C ASP A 89 -2.54 -20.13 -12.03
N ASN A 90 -2.39 -20.79 -13.20
CA ASN A 90 -3.33 -20.68 -14.32
C ASN A 90 -3.66 -19.23 -14.73
N GLY A 91 -2.65 -18.35 -14.74
CA GLY A 91 -2.79 -16.92 -15.07
C GLY A 91 -3.32 -16.06 -13.91
N VAL A 92 -3.46 -16.62 -12.72
CA VAL A 92 -3.74 -15.88 -11.49
C VAL A 92 -2.43 -15.52 -10.80
N TYR A 93 -1.99 -14.28 -10.94
CA TYR A 93 -0.78 -13.76 -10.29
C TYR A 93 -1.08 -13.39 -8.84
N TYR A 94 -0.27 -13.88 -7.90
CA TYR A 94 -0.49 -13.68 -6.47
C TYR A 94 0.80 -13.41 -5.69
N ILE A 95 0.66 -12.71 -4.58
CA ILE A 95 1.69 -12.47 -3.56
C ILE A 95 1.13 -12.95 -2.23
N VAL A 96 1.86 -13.82 -1.54
CA VAL A 96 1.50 -14.30 -0.21
C VAL A 96 2.28 -13.52 0.83
N MET A 97 1.59 -12.97 1.79
CA MET A 97 2.19 -12.12 2.81
C MET A 97 1.61 -12.39 4.20
N GLU A 98 2.25 -11.82 5.19
CA GLU A 98 1.80 -11.83 6.57
C GLU A 98 0.37 -11.30 6.67
N LEU A 99 -0.50 -12.03 7.36
CA LEU A 99 -1.84 -11.56 7.69
C LEU A 99 -1.79 -10.74 8.98
N ILE A 100 -2.13 -9.47 8.87
CA ILE A 100 -2.23 -8.59 10.03
C ILE A 100 -3.71 -8.45 10.43
N GLU A 101 -4.05 -8.89 11.62
CA GLU A 101 -5.37 -8.66 12.20
C GLU A 101 -5.44 -7.25 12.79
N GLY A 102 -6.02 -6.34 12.05
CA GLY A 102 -6.06 -4.92 12.43
C GLY A 102 -6.83 -4.09 11.41
N ILE A 103 -6.58 -2.78 11.44
CA ILE A 103 -7.16 -1.80 10.53
C ILE A 103 -6.08 -0.91 9.94
N THR A 104 -6.36 -0.28 8.80
CA THR A 104 -5.45 0.72 8.23
C THR A 104 -5.42 1.97 9.11
N LEU A 105 -4.30 2.70 9.05
CA LEU A 105 -4.20 4.01 9.70
C LEU A 105 -5.25 4.97 9.17
N LYS A 106 -5.63 4.86 7.88
CA LYS A 106 -6.70 5.66 7.30
C LYS A 106 -8.04 5.42 7.99
N GLU A 107 -8.41 4.16 8.20
CA GLU A 107 -9.62 3.78 8.94
C GLU A 107 -9.55 4.24 10.39
N TYR A 108 -8.38 4.14 11.02
CA TYR A 108 -8.18 4.58 12.41
C TYR A 108 -8.38 6.09 12.56
N ILE A 109 -7.77 6.91 11.67
CA ILE A 109 -7.98 8.36 11.65
C ILE A 109 -9.46 8.67 11.40
N SER A 110 -10.10 8.03 10.41
CA SER A 110 -11.51 8.25 10.09
C SER A 110 -12.45 7.97 11.26
N LYS A 111 -12.16 6.94 12.06
CA LYS A 111 -12.97 6.59 13.24
C LYS A 111 -12.78 7.57 14.41
N LYS A 112 -11.59 8.12 14.57
CA LYS A 112 -11.25 9.02 15.68
C LYS A 112 -11.44 10.51 15.36
N GLY A 113 -11.49 10.86 14.07
CA GLY A 113 -11.42 12.23 13.58
C GLY A 113 -9.98 12.75 13.52
N LYS A 114 -9.28 12.80 14.63
CA LYS A 114 -7.84 13.09 14.73
C LYS A 114 -7.21 12.33 15.89
N LEU A 115 -5.90 12.14 15.83
CA LEU A 115 -5.15 11.45 16.88
C LEU A 115 -4.54 12.45 17.87
N SER A 116 -4.39 12.01 19.11
CA SER A 116 -3.58 12.75 20.08
C SER A 116 -2.10 12.73 19.65
N VAL A 117 -1.33 13.72 20.11
CA VAL A 117 0.11 13.80 19.86
C VAL A 117 0.81 12.52 20.32
N LYS A 118 0.41 11.96 21.46
CA LYS A 118 0.98 10.73 22.00
C LYS A 118 0.74 9.53 21.07
N GLU A 119 -0.47 9.35 20.56
CA GLU A 119 -0.79 8.28 19.60
C GLU A 119 -0.05 8.47 18.28
N ALA A 120 -0.10 9.68 17.72
CA ALA A 120 0.58 10.01 16.47
C ALA A 120 2.10 9.77 16.59
N THR A 121 2.73 10.16 17.70
CA THR A 121 4.16 9.93 17.94
C THR A 121 4.48 8.43 18.03
N SER A 122 3.67 7.65 18.75
CA SER A 122 3.88 6.20 18.85
C SER A 122 3.80 5.50 17.49
N ILE A 123 2.84 5.89 16.66
CA ILE A 123 2.70 5.36 15.30
C ILE A 123 3.88 5.82 14.43
N ALA A 124 4.24 7.11 14.52
CA ALA A 124 5.32 7.70 13.74
C ALA A 124 6.68 7.02 13.99
N ILE A 125 7.00 6.70 15.23
CA ILE A 125 8.22 5.98 15.59
C ILE A 125 8.27 4.63 14.88
N GLN A 126 7.19 3.85 14.93
CA GLN A 126 7.15 2.53 14.33
C GLN A 126 7.22 2.57 12.80
N VAL A 127 6.53 3.53 12.16
CA VAL A 127 6.61 3.74 10.70
C VAL A 127 8.03 4.14 10.31
N SER A 128 8.66 5.07 11.05
CA SER A 128 10.05 5.50 10.79
C SER A 128 11.03 4.34 10.86
N MET A 129 10.89 3.44 11.84
CA MET A 129 11.74 2.24 11.95
C MET A 129 11.57 1.30 10.75
N GLY A 130 10.34 1.13 10.25
CA GLY A 130 10.07 0.34 9.05
C GLY A 130 10.67 0.98 7.79
N LEU A 131 10.51 2.29 7.61
CA LEU A 131 11.08 3.02 6.47
C LEU A 131 12.60 3.03 6.51
N GLU A 132 13.20 3.24 7.67
CA GLU A 132 14.66 3.18 7.85
C GLU A 132 15.21 1.81 7.47
N ALA A 133 14.57 0.72 7.91
CA ALA A 133 14.96 -0.63 7.54
C ALA A 133 14.90 -0.85 6.02
N ALA A 134 13.89 -0.34 5.31
CA ALA A 134 13.81 -0.41 3.86
C ALA A 134 14.89 0.42 3.18
N HIS A 135 15.09 1.67 3.62
CA HIS A 135 16.08 2.59 3.06
C HIS A 135 17.51 2.07 3.22
N SER A 136 17.83 1.41 4.34
CA SER A 136 19.15 0.79 4.55
C SER A 136 19.44 -0.36 3.57
N HIS A 137 18.41 -0.95 2.97
CA HIS A 137 18.52 -1.93 1.88
C HIS A 137 18.40 -1.30 0.48
N GLY A 138 18.41 0.03 0.38
CA GLY A 138 18.25 0.74 -0.89
C GLY A 138 16.83 0.68 -1.47
N ILE A 139 15.84 0.31 -0.67
CA ILE A 139 14.44 0.18 -1.10
C ILE A 139 13.66 1.42 -0.67
N VAL A 140 13.09 2.12 -1.63
CA VAL A 140 12.23 3.29 -1.44
C VAL A 140 10.78 2.86 -1.60
N HIS A 141 9.91 3.24 -0.67
CA HIS A 141 8.49 2.84 -0.65
C HIS A 141 7.69 3.50 -1.79
N ARG A 142 7.87 4.79 -2.01
CA ARG A 142 7.25 5.63 -3.05
C ARG A 142 5.74 5.83 -2.96
N ASP A 143 5.06 5.20 -2.03
CA ASP A 143 3.61 5.33 -1.82
C ASP A 143 3.24 5.30 -0.33
N VAL A 144 4.01 6.03 0.50
CA VAL A 144 3.72 6.16 1.94
C VAL A 144 2.44 6.96 2.11
N LYS A 145 1.44 6.34 2.75
CA LYS A 145 0.13 6.93 3.02
C LYS A 145 -0.61 6.11 4.08
N PRO A 146 -1.63 6.67 4.75
CA PRO A 146 -2.34 5.95 5.82
C PRO A 146 -2.99 4.64 5.38
N GLN A 147 -3.36 4.49 4.11
CA GLN A 147 -3.93 3.24 3.57
C GLN A 147 -2.91 2.09 3.52
N ASN A 148 -1.62 2.40 3.46
CA ASN A 148 -0.51 1.43 3.40
C ASN A 148 0.17 1.23 4.77
N ILE A 149 -0.43 1.70 5.84
CA ILE A 149 0.03 1.51 7.22
C ILE A 149 -1.07 0.77 7.97
N ILE A 150 -0.75 -0.37 8.57
CA ILE A 150 -1.70 -1.23 9.28
C ILE A 150 -1.38 -1.18 10.77
N ILE A 151 -2.41 -0.97 11.58
CA ILE A 151 -2.33 -1.04 13.05
C ILE A 151 -3.01 -2.32 13.47
N SER A 152 -2.25 -3.24 14.07
CA SER A 152 -2.77 -4.50 14.58
C SER A 152 -3.56 -4.30 15.88
N LYS A 153 -4.34 -5.31 16.27
CA LYS A 153 -5.15 -5.27 17.51
C LYS A 153 -4.31 -5.08 18.77
N ASP A 154 -3.06 -5.52 18.76
CA ASP A 154 -2.10 -5.36 19.87
C ASP A 154 -1.26 -4.08 19.78
N GLY A 155 -1.61 -3.16 18.87
CA GLY A 155 -0.98 -1.84 18.72
C GLY A 155 0.34 -1.81 17.95
N LYS A 156 0.72 -2.90 17.29
CA LYS A 156 1.87 -2.93 16.39
C LYS A 156 1.52 -2.24 15.08
N VAL A 157 2.45 -1.45 14.57
CA VAL A 157 2.29 -0.74 13.30
C VAL A 157 3.20 -1.37 12.25
N LYS A 158 2.65 -1.66 11.08
CA LYS A 158 3.38 -2.25 9.96
C LYS A 158 3.13 -1.49 8.67
N VAL A 159 4.20 -1.21 7.95
CA VAL A 159 4.15 -0.62 6.61
C VAL A 159 3.97 -1.74 5.58
N ALA A 160 3.02 -1.57 4.70
CA ALA A 160 2.65 -2.51 3.64
C ALA A 160 2.78 -1.88 2.25
N ASP A 161 2.74 -2.71 1.20
CA ASP A 161 2.62 -2.28 -0.19
C ASP A 161 3.73 -1.33 -0.67
N PHE A 162 4.99 -1.80 -0.63
CA PHE A 162 6.13 -1.08 -1.19
C PHE A 162 5.96 -0.84 -2.70
N GLY A 163 5.66 0.42 -3.08
CA GLY A 163 5.27 0.84 -4.43
C GLY A 163 6.43 1.00 -5.41
N ILE A 164 7.26 -0.02 -5.61
CA ILE A 164 8.43 0.03 -6.51
C ILE A 164 8.05 0.35 -7.95
N ALA A 165 6.81 0.13 -8.29
CA ALA A 165 6.26 0.30 -9.63
C ALA A 165 6.06 1.74 -10.10
N ARG A 166 6.28 2.76 -9.26
CA ARG A 166 6.18 4.17 -9.66
C ARG A 166 7.45 4.77 -10.25
N ALA A 167 8.52 3.98 -10.38
CA ALA A 167 9.72 4.42 -11.06
C ALA A 167 9.55 4.28 -12.58
N ALA A 168 9.56 5.41 -13.28
CA ALA A 168 9.88 5.55 -14.69
C ALA A 168 8.85 5.18 -15.76
N THR A 169 7.60 5.66 -15.65
CA THR A 169 6.88 6.00 -16.89
C THR A 169 6.13 7.32 -16.71
N SER A 170 6.64 8.35 -17.35
CA SER A 170 6.12 9.73 -17.42
C SER A 170 4.80 9.87 -18.20
N GLN A 171 4.02 8.83 -18.32
CA GLN A 171 2.72 8.87 -19.01
C GLN A 171 1.76 7.92 -18.32
N THR A 172 0.97 8.47 -17.53
CA THR A 172 -0.37 8.06 -17.05
C THR A 172 -0.45 8.23 -15.54
N ILE A 173 -1.06 9.33 -15.12
CA ILE A 173 -1.74 9.42 -13.82
C ILE A 173 -2.94 8.48 -13.95
N THR A 174 -2.69 7.19 -13.71
CA THR A 174 -3.71 6.15 -13.77
C THR A 174 -4.61 6.18 -12.54
N VAL A 175 -5.76 5.56 -12.63
CA VAL A 175 -6.85 5.49 -11.64
C VAL A 175 -6.37 5.14 -10.20
N SER A 176 -5.26 4.44 -10.04
CA SER A 176 -4.61 4.21 -8.73
C SER A 176 -3.94 5.46 -8.15
N ALA A 177 -3.78 6.55 -8.92
CA ALA A 177 -3.19 7.80 -8.45
C ALA A 177 -4.18 8.67 -7.65
N VAL A 178 -5.48 8.47 -7.80
CA VAL A 178 -6.50 9.35 -7.20
C VAL A 178 -6.38 9.44 -5.67
N GLY A 179 -6.10 8.33 -4.98
CA GLY A 179 -5.92 8.35 -3.52
C GLY A 179 -4.50 8.68 -3.06
N SER A 180 -3.49 8.55 -3.93
CA SER A 180 -2.08 8.77 -3.59
C SER A 180 -1.60 10.19 -3.85
N VAL A 181 -2.32 10.97 -4.67
CA VAL A 181 -1.90 12.34 -5.01
C VAL A 181 -1.81 13.26 -3.80
N HIS A 182 -2.62 13.03 -2.76
CA HIS A 182 -2.60 13.81 -1.53
C HIS A 182 -1.31 13.66 -0.71
N TYR A 183 -0.50 12.65 -0.99
CA TYR A 183 0.73 12.32 -0.26
C TYR A 183 1.97 12.37 -1.14
N ILE A 184 1.83 12.71 -2.42
CA ILE A 184 2.93 12.72 -3.39
C ILE A 184 3.99 13.76 -3.03
N SER A 185 5.27 13.42 -3.18
CA SER A 185 6.33 14.39 -2.97
C SER A 185 6.44 15.36 -4.16
N PRO A 186 7.00 16.57 -3.96
CA PRO A 186 7.20 17.54 -5.04
C PRO A 186 7.97 16.97 -6.23
N GLU A 187 9.03 16.21 -6.00
CA GLU A 187 9.83 15.58 -7.05
C GLU A 187 9.03 14.51 -7.82
N GLN A 188 8.17 13.74 -7.14
CA GLN A 188 7.28 12.79 -7.79
C GLN A 188 6.19 13.50 -8.62
N ALA A 189 5.64 14.62 -8.12
CA ALA A 189 4.67 15.43 -8.85
C ALA A 189 5.24 16.01 -10.16
N ARG A 190 6.54 16.31 -10.16
CA ARG A 190 7.28 16.74 -11.37
C ARG A 190 7.65 15.61 -12.32
N GLY A 191 7.37 14.35 -11.96
CA GLY A 191 7.84 13.19 -12.71
C GLY A 191 9.34 12.89 -12.55
N GLY A 192 9.96 13.46 -11.51
CA GLY A 192 11.36 13.31 -11.20
C GLY A 192 11.72 12.00 -10.47
N TYR A 193 13.01 11.82 -10.25
CA TYR A 193 13.52 10.67 -9.50
C TYR A 193 13.13 10.78 -8.03
N SER A 194 12.59 9.69 -7.47
CA SER A 194 12.24 9.60 -6.06
C SER A 194 13.26 8.74 -5.29
N ASP A 195 13.65 9.23 -4.13
CA ASP A 195 14.55 8.56 -3.19
C ASP A 195 13.93 8.52 -1.77
N ALA A 196 14.71 8.18 -0.76
CA ALA A 196 14.25 8.11 0.63
C ALA A 196 13.61 9.42 1.12
N ARG A 197 14.02 10.58 0.59
CA ARG A 197 13.43 11.88 0.96
C ARG A 197 11.97 12.01 0.50
N SER A 198 11.63 11.37 -0.62
CA SER A 198 10.23 11.32 -1.09
C SER A 198 9.33 10.60 -0.08
N ASP A 199 9.81 9.48 0.49
CA ASP A 199 9.09 8.76 1.55
C ASP A 199 8.95 9.60 2.82
N ILE A 200 10.00 10.33 3.19
CA ILE A 200 9.99 11.24 4.37
C ILE A 200 8.97 12.35 4.18
N TYR A 201 8.88 12.94 2.98
CA TYR A 201 7.87 13.94 2.66
C TYR A 201 6.45 13.36 2.79
N SER A 202 6.18 12.25 2.11
CA SER A 202 4.86 11.58 2.15
C SER A 202 4.48 11.15 3.57
N PHE A 203 5.45 10.75 4.37
CA PHE A 203 5.25 10.45 5.77
C PHE A 203 4.93 11.71 6.59
N GLY A 204 5.57 12.85 6.31
CA GLY A 204 5.23 14.15 6.89
C GLY A 204 3.77 14.54 6.63
N ILE A 205 3.28 14.35 5.40
CA ILE A 205 1.87 14.55 5.05
C ILE A 205 0.95 13.59 5.83
N THR A 206 1.35 12.34 5.96
CA THR A 206 0.63 11.34 6.78
C THR A 206 0.55 11.75 8.24
N MET A 207 1.66 12.25 8.82
CA MET A 207 1.69 12.77 10.19
C MET A 207 0.79 13.99 10.36
N TYR A 208 0.76 14.89 9.38
CA TYR A 208 -0.16 16.03 9.38
C TYR A 208 -1.62 15.55 9.46
N GLU A 209 -2.00 14.57 8.63
CA GLU A 209 -3.35 14.02 8.67
C GLU A 209 -3.66 13.33 10.00
N MET A 210 -2.70 12.63 10.61
CA MET A 210 -2.90 12.02 11.93
C MET A 210 -3.35 13.04 12.98
N VAL A 211 -2.70 14.19 13.04
CA VAL A 211 -2.96 15.18 14.11
C VAL A 211 -4.04 16.19 13.78
N THR A 212 -4.40 16.36 12.52
CA THR A 212 -5.44 17.31 12.08
C THR A 212 -6.73 16.64 11.63
N GLY A 213 -6.69 15.35 11.26
CA GLY A 213 -7.80 14.60 10.65
C GLY A 213 -8.05 14.92 9.18
N ARG A 214 -7.20 15.74 8.54
CA ARG A 214 -7.35 16.16 7.15
C ARG A 214 -5.98 16.22 6.45
N VAL A 215 -5.99 16.07 5.14
CA VAL A 215 -4.78 16.31 4.31
C VAL A 215 -4.51 17.82 4.20
N PRO A 216 -3.24 18.25 4.02
CA PRO A 216 -2.92 19.67 3.92
C PRO A 216 -3.40 20.31 2.62
N PHE A 217 -3.51 19.54 1.55
CA PHE A 217 -3.90 20.01 0.22
C PHE A 217 -5.09 19.23 -0.32
N GLU A 218 -6.13 19.96 -0.71
CA GLU A 218 -7.34 19.47 -1.34
C GLU A 218 -7.57 20.22 -2.66
N GLY A 219 -8.31 19.63 -3.58
CA GLY A 219 -8.61 20.25 -4.87
C GLY A 219 -9.63 19.45 -5.68
N ASP A 220 -10.22 20.09 -6.68
CA ASP A 220 -11.28 19.51 -7.50
C ASP A 220 -10.80 18.34 -8.38
N ASN A 221 -9.51 18.23 -8.60
CA ASN A 221 -8.90 17.16 -9.38
C ASN A 221 -7.46 16.86 -8.93
N THR A 222 -6.92 15.75 -9.41
CA THR A 222 -5.58 15.27 -9.04
C THR A 222 -4.45 16.22 -9.48
N VAL A 223 -4.62 16.97 -10.56
CA VAL A 223 -3.62 17.92 -11.05
C VAL A 223 -3.53 19.12 -10.12
N THR A 224 -4.66 19.66 -9.67
CA THR A 224 -4.72 20.75 -8.69
C THR A 224 -4.02 20.37 -7.40
N VAL A 225 -4.29 19.17 -6.86
CA VAL A 225 -3.63 18.70 -5.64
C VAL A 225 -2.12 18.50 -5.85
N ALA A 226 -1.70 17.94 -7.00
CA ALA A 226 -0.28 17.77 -7.30
C ALA A 226 0.46 19.11 -7.41
N LEU A 227 -0.16 20.14 -8.02
CA LEU A 227 0.40 21.49 -8.10
C LEU A 227 0.52 22.14 -6.71
N ALA A 228 -0.45 21.92 -5.81
CA ALA A 228 -0.39 22.42 -4.45
C ALA A 228 0.85 21.94 -3.70
N HIS A 229 1.25 20.67 -3.90
CA HIS A 229 2.51 20.14 -3.33
C HIS A 229 3.77 20.83 -3.86
N LEU A 230 3.69 21.49 -5.04
CA LEU A 230 4.81 22.20 -5.64
C LEU A 230 4.90 23.68 -5.24
N GLU A 231 3.76 24.32 -5.03
CA GLU A 231 3.64 25.77 -5.00
C GLU A 231 3.11 26.32 -3.67
N GLU A 232 2.36 25.52 -2.91
CA GLU A 232 1.70 25.99 -1.70
C GLU A 232 2.50 25.68 -0.44
N THR A 233 2.30 26.51 0.58
CA THR A 233 2.85 26.31 1.92
C THR A 233 1.84 25.56 2.79
N ILE A 234 2.30 24.51 3.48
CA ILE A 234 1.46 23.74 4.39
C ILE A 234 1.04 24.63 5.57
N THR A 235 -0.26 24.75 5.78
CA THR A 235 -0.82 25.42 6.96
C THR A 235 -0.41 24.67 8.23
N ARG A 236 -0.07 25.40 9.29
CA ARG A 236 0.32 24.76 10.57
C ARG A 236 -0.81 23.89 11.11
N PRO A 237 -0.49 22.71 11.65
CA PRO A 237 -1.48 21.88 12.36
C PRO A 237 -2.04 22.64 13.56
N SER A 238 -3.36 22.70 13.70
CA SER A 238 -4.06 23.33 14.81
C SER A 238 -4.98 22.34 15.52
#